data_cd3393e2cb111c87cea4e4e8a9154465
#
_entry.id   cd3393e2cb111c87cea4e4e8a9154465
#
_cell.length_a   1.000
_cell.length_b   1.000
_cell.length_c   1.000
_cell.angle_alpha   90.00
_cell.angle_beta   90.00
_cell.angle_gamma   90.00
#
_symmetry.space_group_name_H-M   'P 1'
#
loop_
_entity.id
_entity.type
_entity.pdbx_description
1 polymer ?
#
loop_
_entity_poly.entity_id
_entity_poly.type
_entity_poly.pdbx_seq_one_letter_code
_entity_poly.pdbx_strand_id
1 'polypeptide(L)'
;PVGAQYGWPWVYWKDNVDRRVKAPMPQFITEYTRRPEYALGPHVAALGLVFAKEGAKLGPKFSSGALIAQHGSWNRQPPSGYNVVYVPFDARGNPAGKPIPVLSGFLTDDGKTHGRPTWVSWASDGALLVSDDTAGIIWRVIDKDAQPAPAIEKISGERLPPQRELRSGLQGAFGEEYARE
;
A
#
# COMPACT_ATOMS: atom_id res chain seq x y z
N PRO A 1 1.06 1.18 17.93
CA PRO A 1 1.42 1.00 19.33
C PRO A 1 2.20 -0.30 19.52
N VAL A 2 3.13 -0.29 20.48
CA VAL A 2 3.87 -1.49 20.85
C VAL A 2 2.88 -2.54 21.39
N GLY A 3 3.03 -3.82 20.95
CA GLY A 3 2.17 -4.90 21.38
C GLY A 3 0.80 -4.99 20.70
N ALA A 4 0.55 -4.20 19.64
CA ALA A 4 -0.69 -4.32 18.89
C ALA A 4 -0.77 -5.67 18.16
N GLN A 5 -1.93 -6.33 18.25
CA GLN A 5 -2.23 -7.54 17.50
C GLN A 5 -2.89 -7.19 16.17
N TYR A 6 -2.42 -7.82 15.10
CA TYR A 6 -2.94 -7.62 13.73
C TYR A 6 -3.65 -8.86 13.15
N GLY A 7 -3.88 -9.87 13.99
CA GLY A 7 -4.71 -11.03 13.70
C GLY A 7 -3.96 -12.30 13.29
N TRP A 8 -2.83 -12.18 12.59
CA TRP A 8 -2.08 -13.35 12.13
C TRP A 8 -1.65 -14.29 13.27
N PRO A 9 -1.77 -15.60 13.09
CA PRO A 9 -2.30 -16.32 11.93
C PRO A 9 -3.82 -16.59 11.96
N TRP A 10 -4.53 -16.25 13.04
CA TRP A 10 -5.92 -16.68 13.28
C TRP A 10 -6.98 -15.84 12.59
N VAL A 11 -6.68 -14.56 12.40
CA VAL A 11 -7.63 -13.59 11.84
C VAL A 11 -6.96 -12.84 10.70
N TYR A 12 -7.66 -12.66 9.63
CA TYR A 12 -7.23 -11.88 8.47
C TYR A 12 -8.36 -10.96 8.02
N TRP A 13 -8.00 -9.94 7.28
CA TRP A 13 -8.91 -9.00 6.67
C TRP A 13 -10.23 -8.77 7.45
N LYS A 14 -10.37 -7.62 8.07
CA LYS A 14 -11.46 -7.31 9.01
C LYS A 14 -11.44 -8.29 10.20
N ASP A 15 -12.43 -9.13 10.31
CA ASP A 15 -12.64 -10.04 11.45
C ASP A 15 -12.77 -11.49 10.98
N ASN A 16 -12.25 -11.82 9.80
CA ASN A 16 -12.38 -13.17 9.26
C ASN A 16 -11.45 -14.14 9.98
N VAL A 17 -12.02 -15.16 10.59
CA VAL A 17 -11.25 -16.22 11.23
C VAL A 17 -10.73 -17.20 10.18
N ASP A 18 -9.42 -17.43 10.17
CA ASP A 18 -8.82 -18.44 9.31
C ASP A 18 -9.01 -19.84 9.88
N ARG A 19 -10.01 -20.56 9.37
CA ARG A 19 -10.35 -21.91 9.83
C ARG A 19 -9.30 -22.97 9.46
N ARG A 20 -8.31 -22.63 8.65
CA ARG A 20 -7.18 -23.54 8.31
C ARG A 20 -6.17 -23.61 9.44
N VAL A 21 -6.11 -22.60 10.28
CA VAL A 21 -5.21 -22.54 11.44
C VAL A 21 -5.73 -23.47 12.53
N LYS A 22 -4.92 -24.46 12.90
CA LYS A 22 -5.27 -25.46 13.93
C LYS A 22 -4.73 -25.11 15.32
N ALA A 23 -3.83 -24.14 15.42
CA ALA A 23 -3.33 -23.66 16.71
C ALA A 23 -4.48 -23.03 17.54
N PRO A 24 -4.45 -23.17 18.87
CA PRO A 24 -5.44 -22.53 19.73
C PRO A 24 -5.52 -21.02 19.46
N MET A 25 -6.71 -20.53 19.17
CA MET A 25 -6.95 -19.12 18.94
C MET A 25 -7.05 -18.38 20.27
N PRO A 26 -6.32 -17.27 20.47
CA PRO A 26 -6.47 -16.47 21.67
C PRO A 26 -7.91 -15.96 21.85
N GLN A 27 -8.40 -15.97 23.08
CA GLN A 27 -9.73 -15.53 23.40
C GLN A 27 -9.90 -14.04 23.01
N PHE A 28 -11.05 -13.71 22.44
CA PHE A 28 -11.41 -12.35 22.02
C PHE A 28 -10.49 -11.69 20.96
N ILE A 29 -9.65 -12.47 20.27
CA ILE A 29 -8.72 -11.88 19.28
C ILE A 29 -9.44 -11.02 18.23
N THR A 30 -10.62 -11.39 17.81
CA THR A 30 -11.44 -10.64 16.85
C THR A 30 -11.86 -9.26 17.36
N GLU A 31 -11.91 -9.06 18.67
CA GLU A 31 -12.33 -7.81 19.28
C GLU A 31 -11.21 -6.78 19.37
N TYR A 32 -9.97 -7.24 19.64
CA TYR A 32 -8.83 -6.36 19.83
C TYR A 32 -7.85 -6.33 18.66
N THR A 33 -8.05 -7.17 17.63
CA THR A 33 -7.24 -7.14 16.42
C THR A 33 -7.40 -5.80 15.70
N ARG A 34 -6.26 -5.18 15.37
CA ARG A 34 -6.27 -3.95 14.58
C ARG A 34 -6.51 -4.26 13.11
N ARG A 35 -7.39 -3.47 12.52
CA ARG A 35 -7.68 -3.55 11.10
C ARG A 35 -6.63 -2.80 10.29
N PRO A 36 -6.35 -3.22 9.04
CA PRO A 36 -5.50 -2.45 8.15
C PRO A 36 -6.12 -1.09 7.84
N GLU A 37 -5.28 -0.08 7.67
CA GLU A 37 -5.72 1.25 7.25
C GLU A 37 -6.18 1.26 5.78
N TYR A 38 -5.57 0.42 4.96
CA TYR A 38 -5.86 0.31 3.53
C TYR A 38 -5.57 -1.10 3.01
N ALA A 39 -6.41 -1.60 2.11
CA ALA A 39 -6.21 -2.88 1.44
C ALA A 39 -5.67 -2.68 0.04
N LEU A 40 -4.53 -3.28 -0.24
CA LEU A 40 -3.89 -3.23 -1.56
C LEU A 40 -4.32 -4.36 -2.50
N GLY A 41 -5.06 -5.32 -1.97
CA GLY A 41 -5.44 -6.55 -2.67
C GLY A 41 -4.57 -7.76 -2.29
N PRO A 42 -5.00 -8.96 -2.72
CA PRO A 42 -4.32 -10.19 -2.37
C PRO A 42 -3.03 -10.38 -3.14
N HIS A 43 -2.04 -10.99 -2.48
CA HIS A 43 -0.78 -11.45 -3.06
C HIS A 43 0.09 -10.38 -3.72
N VAL A 44 -0.13 -9.09 -3.46
CA VAL A 44 0.68 -8.00 -4.06
C VAL A 44 2.09 -7.91 -3.48
N ALA A 45 2.33 -8.53 -2.32
CA ALA A 45 3.60 -8.48 -1.60
C ALA A 45 4.12 -7.04 -1.44
N ALA A 46 3.37 -6.23 -0.68
CA ALA A 46 3.77 -4.87 -0.35
C ALA A 46 4.98 -4.88 0.59
N LEU A 47 6.14 -4.42 0.13
CA LEU A 47 7.40 -4.46 0.87
C LEU A 47 7.85 -3.07 1.32
N GLY A 48 8.13 -2.17 0.39
CA GLY A 48 8.59 -0.82 0.69
C GLY A 48 7.46 0.20 0.73
N LEU A 49 7.54 1.16 1.66
CA LEU A 49 6.58 2.26 1.76
C LEU A 49 7.30 3.55 2.13
N VAL A 50 6.94 4.64 1.43
CA VAL A 50 7.27 6.02 1.85
C VAL A 50 6.04 6.90 1.72
N PHE A 51 5.96 7.91 2.59
CA PHE A 51 4.94 8.95 2.45
C PHE A 51 5.36 10.01 1.45
N ALA A 52 4.38 10.70 0.90
CA ALA A 52 4.60 11.90 0.10
C ALA A 52 5.48 12.90 0.87
N LYS A 53 6.29 13.65 0.14
CA LYS A 53 7.30 14.54 0.70
C LYS A 53 7.29 15.86 -0.04
N GLU A 54 7.50 16.94 0.69
CA GLU A 54 7.83 18.24 0.11
C GLU A 54 9.05 18.14 -0.81
N GLY A 55 9.03 18.83 -1.92
CA GLY A 55 10.09 18.78 -2.91
C GLY A 55 10.12 17.54 -3.81
N ALA A 56 9.16 16.62 -3.65
CA ALA A 56 9.04 15.45 -4.51
C ALA A 56 8.75 15.84 -5.96
N LYS A 57 9.44 15.21 -6.92
CA LYS A 57 9.34 15.49 -8.35
C LYS A 57 8.50 14.44 -9.09
N LEU A 58 7.31 14.13 -8.56
CA LEU A 58 6.35 13.22 -9.20
C LEU A 58 5.08 13.91 -9.67
N GLY A 59 5.00 15.24 -9.51
CA GLY A 59 3.83 16.03 -9.84
C GLY A 59 2.84 16.22 -8.67
N PRO A 60 1.94 17.22 -8.77
CA PRO A 60 1.12 17.68 -7.65
C PRO A 60 0.11 16.64 -7.16
N LYS A 61 -0.35 15.72 -8.01
CA LYS A 61 -1.29 14.66 -7.62
C LYS A 61 -0.70 13.65 -6.64
N PHE A 62 0.63 13.63 -6.47
CA PHE A 62 1.33 12.72 -5.56
C PHE A 62 1.83 13.43 -4.28
N SER A 63 1.23 14.58 -3.94
CA SER A 63 1.69 15.42 -2.84
C SER A 63 1.19 15.02 -1.45
N SER A 64 0.13 14.22 -1.32
CA SER A 64 -0.44 13.80 -0.02
C SER A 64 -0.90 12.34 -0.07
N GLY A 65 -0.08 11.43 0.45
CA GLY A 65 -0.37 10.01 0.41
C GLY A 65 0.86 9.14 0.67
N ALA A 66 0.77 7.88 0.26
CA ALA A 66 1.85 6.91 0.39
C ALA A 66 2.19 6.26 -0.95
N LEU A 67 3.49 6.06 -1.21
CA LEU A 67 3.98 5.26 -2.32
C LEU A 67 4.40 3.90 -1.79
N ILE A 68 3.97 2.84 -2.46
CA ILE A 68 4.13 1.47 -1.98
C ILE A 68 4.68 0.61 -3.11
N ALA A 69 5.82 -0.03 -2.86
CA ALA A 69 6.37 -1.02 -3.76
C ALA A 69 5.65 -2.36 -3.57
N GLN A 70 5.11 -2.88 -4.64
CA GLN A 70 4.45 -4.18 -4.69
C GLN A 70 5.33 -5.16 -5.47
N HIS A 71 5.99 -6.05 -4.74
CA HIS A 71 6.90 -7.05 -5.31
C HIS A 71 6.18 -8.04 -6.24
N GLY A 72 4.90 -8.24 -6.02
CA GLY A 72 4.04 -9.07 -6.83
C GLY A 72 3.93 -10.52 -6.37
N SER A 73 2.89 -11.16 -6.87
CA SER A 73 2.53 -12.54 -6.52
C SER A 73 3.55 -13.56 -7.07
N TRP A 74 3.67 -14.70 -6.39
CA TRP A 74 4.40 -15.87 -6.89
C TRP A 74 3.47 -17.07 -7.11
N ASN A 75 2.31 -17.06 -6.49
CA ASN A 75 1.34 -18.18 -6.49
C ASN A 75 -0.08 -17.66 -6.68
N ARG A 76 -0.33 -16.93 -7.79
CA ARG A 76 -1.64 -16.39 -8.12
C ARG A 76 -1.82 -16.31 -9.64
N GLN A 77 -3.03 -16.63 -10.12
CA GLN A 77 -3.49 -16.46 -11.49
C GLN A 77 -4.80 -15.66 -11.52
N PRO A 78 -4.89 -14.54 -12.26
CA PRO A 78 -3.75 -13.85 -12.88
C PRO A 78 -2.78 -13.26 -11.85
N PRO A 79 -1.52 -13.00 -12.20
CA PRO A 79 -0.55 -12.35 -11.32
C PRO A 79 -1.03 -10.97 -10.85
N SER A 80 -0.61 -10.54 -9.66
CA SER A 80 -0.94 -9.22 -9.09
C SER A 80 0.27 -8.53 -8.49
N GLY A 81 0.24 -7.19 -8.40
CA GLY A 81 1.38 -6.39 -7.97
C GLY A 81 2.32 -6.08 -9.13
N TYR A 82 3.63 -6.19 -8.92
CA TYR A 82 4.70 -5.88 -9.89
C TYR A 82 4.69 -4.40 -10.31
N ASN A 83 4.53 -3.51 -9.37
CA ASN A 83 4.45 -2.08 -9.62
C ASN A 83 4.77 -1.26 -8.37
N VAL A 84 4.85 0.04 -8.54
CA VAL A 84 4.77 0.99 -7.43
C VAL A 84 3.46 1.73 -7.57
N VAL A 85 2.67 1.72 -6.51
CA VAL A 85 1.38 2.42 -6.45
C VAL A 85 1.43 3.57 -5.46
N TYR A 86 0.62 4.58 -5.75
CA TYR A 86 0.35 5.68 -4.84
C TYR A 86 -1.06 5.55 -4.29
N VAL A 87 -1.20 5.63 -2.99
CA VAL A 87 -2.48 5.71 -2.29
C VAL A 87 -2.66 7.13 -1.80
N PRO A 88 -3.62 7.90 -2.37
CA PRO A 88 -3.86 9.26 -1.96
C PRO A 88 -4.45 9.33 -0.54
N PHE A 89 -4.20 10.42 0.16
CA PHE A 89 -4.79 10.70 1.46
C PHE A 89 -5.71 11.92 1.37
N ASP A 90 -6.79 11.87 2.15
CA ASP A 90 -7.69 13.00 2.34
C ASP A 90 -7.07 14.09 3.23
N ALA A 91 -7.78 15.20 3.42
CA ALA A 91 -7.33 16.32 4.25
C ALA A 91 -7.16 15.95 5.74
N ARG A 92 -7.67 14.80 6.19
CA ARG A 92 -7.51 14.27 7.54
C ARG A 92 -6.33 13.30 7.66
N GLY A 93 -5.63 13.05 6.55
CA GLY A 93 -4.53 12.10 6.47
C GLY A 93 -4.99 10.63 6.47
N ASN A 94 -6.22 10.34 6.06
CA ASN A 94 -6.68 8.98 5.89
C ASN A 94 -6.52 8.55 4.44
N PRO A 95 -6.18 7.27 4.18
CA PRO A 95 -6.17 6.74 2.83
C PRO A 95 -7.54 6.91 2.15
N ALA A 96 -7.54 7.37 0.90
CA ALA A 96 -8.74 7.67 0.13
C ALA A 96 -8.59 7.23 -1.33
N GLY A 97 -9.66 6.73 -1.91
CA GLY A 97 -9.67 6.34 -3.34
C GLY A 97 -8.90 5.07 -3.68
N LYS A 98 -8.82 4.79 -4.97
CA LYS A 98 -8.09 3.64 -5.52
C LYS A 98 -6.59 3.90 -5.60
N PRO A 99 -5.74 2.85 -5.52
CA PRO A 99 -4.31 3.01 -5.78
C PRO A 99 -4.09 3.50 -7.21
N ILE A 100 -3.14 4.40 -7.39
CA ILE A 100 -2.76 4.96 -8.68
C ILE A 100 -1.39 4.41 -9.05
N PRO A 101 -1.20 3.72 -10.19
CA PRO A 101 0.11 3.28 -10.62
C PRO A 101 1.06 4.46 -10.85
N VAL A 102 2.28 4.37 -10.31
CA VAL A 102 3.37 5.35 -10.48
C VAL A 102 4.47 4.79 -11.36
N LEU A 103 4.83 3.55 -11.13
CA LEU A 103 5.80 2.81 -11.94
C LEU A 103 5.25 1.42 -12.20
N SER A 104 5.10 1.04 -13.45
CA SER A 104 4.52 -0.23 -13.90
C SER A 104 5.23 -0.75 -15.15
N GLY A 105 4.76 -1.87 -15.70
CA GLY A 105 5.35 -2.49 -16.88
C GLY A 105 6.38 -3.58 -16.55
N PHE A 106 6.48 -3.98 -15.29
CA PHE A 106 7.36 -5.07 -14.88
C PHE A 106 6.81 -6.46 -15.22
N LEU A 107 5.50 -6.59 -15.36
CA LEU A 107 4.84 -7.83 -15.76
C LEU A 107 4.50 -7.75 -17.25
N THR A 108 4.87 -8.78 -18.00
CA THR A 108 4.57 -8.93 -19.42
C THR A 108 3.23 -9.64 -19.62
N ASP A 109 2.66 -9.51 -20.80
CA ASP A 109 1.38 -10.15 -21.15
C ASP A 109 1.44 -11.70 -21.12
N ASP A 110 2.63 -12.27 -21.30
CA ASP A 110 2.89 -13.72 -21.19
C ASP A 110 3.19 -14.18 -19.76
N GLY A 111 3.03 -13.30 -18.78
CA GLY A 111 3.18 -13.61 -17.36
C GLY A 111 4.63 -13.66 -16.87
N LYS A 112 5.60 -13.26 -17.69
CA LYS A 112 6.99 -13.09 -17.25
C LYS A 112 7.20 -11.74 -16.61
N THR A 113 8.28 -11.59 -15.85
CA THR A 113 8.60 -10.31 -15.22
C THR A 113 9.97 -9.79 -15.65
N HIS A 114 10.04 -8.47 -15.87
CA HIS A 114 11.28 -7.74 -16.12
C HIS A 114 11.90 -7.19 -14.82
N GLY A 115 11.16 -7.21 -13.74
CA GLY A 115 11.60 -6.70 -12.44
C GLY A 115 10.52 -6.85 -11.38
N ARG A 116 10.93 -6.68 -10.13
CA ARG A 116 10.04 -6.77 -8.96
C ARG A 116 10.42 -5.70 -7.93
N PRO A 117 9.65 -4.60 -7.84
CA PRO A 117 9.92 -3.54 -6.89
C PRO A 117 9.94 -4.02 -5.44
N THR A 118 10.99 -3.71 -4.67
CA THR A 118 11.12 -4.13 -3.27
C THR A 118 11.02 -2.96 -2.31
N TRP A 119 11.72 -1.86 -2.56
CA TRP A 119 11.77 -0.73 -1.65
C TRP A 119 11.62 0.59 -2.38
N VAL A 120 11.12 1.57 -1.68
CA VAL A 120 10.99 2.95 -2.17
C VAL A 120 11.64 3.92 -1.19
N SER A 121 12.32 4.92 -1.71
CA SER A 121 12.96 5.99 -0.94
C SER A 121 13.02 7.27 -1.74
N TRP A 122 13.22 8.41 -1.07
CA TRP A 122 13.41 9.68 -1.72
C TRP A 122 14.90 10.01 -1.84
N ALA A 123 15.33 10.36 -3.04
CA ALA A 123 16.62 11.02 -3.26
C ALA A 123 16.59 12.46 -2.70
N SER A 124 17.76 13.03 -2.46
CA SER A 124 17.90 14.39 -1.95
C SER A 124 17.31 15.46 -2.87
N ASP A 125 17.30 15.19 -4.17
CA ASP A 125 16.77 16.08 -5.20
C ASP A 125 15.27 15.93 -5.48
N GLY A 126 14.56 15.06 -4.71
CA GLY A 126 13.12 14.83 -4.83
C GLY A 126 12.73 13.73 -5.82
N ALA A 127 13.66 13.00 -6.41
CA ALA A 127 13.35 11.82 -7.21
C ALA A 127 12.93 10.65 -6.31
N LEU A 128 12.03 9.80 -6.80
CA LEU A 128 11.73 8.52 -6.15
C LEU A 128 12.75 7.48 -6.62
N LEU A 129 13.40 6.81 -5.66
CA LEU A 129 14.26 5.65 -5.91
C LEU A 129 13.47 4.39 -5.60
N VAL A 130 13.54 3.41 -6.49
CA VAL A 130 12.86 2.12 -6.35
C VAL A 130 13.89 1.02 -6.57
N SER A 131 14.14 0.22 -5.54
CA SER A 131 15.00 -0.96 -5.69
C SER A 131 14.22 -2.13 -6.30
N ASP A 132 14.91 -2.91 -7.09
CA ASP A 132 14.39 -4.04 -7.82
C ASP A 132 15.40 -5.20 -7.67
N ASP A 133 15.02 -6.24 -6.93
CA ASP A 133 15.91 -7.35 -6.62
C ASP A 133 16.01 -8.38 -7.75
N THR A 134 14.99 -8.45 -8.60
CA THR A 134 15.02 -9.36 -9.75
C THR A 134 15.89 -8.83 -10.89
N ALA A 135 15.77 -7.54 -11.19
CA ALA A 135 16.61 -6.90 -12.20
C ALA A 135 18.00 -6.50 -11.65
N GLY A 136 18.15 -6.45 -10.31
CA GLY A 136 19.41 -6.07 -9.66
C GLY A 136 19.78 -4.60 -9.85
N ILE A 137 18.78 -3.71 -9.94
CA ILE A 137 18.97 -2.30 -10.27
C ILE A 137 18.16 -1.39 -9.31
N ILE A 138 18.45 -0.10 -9.37
CA ILE A 138 17.67 0.95 -8.71
C ILE A 138 17.12 1.87 -9.78
N TRP A 139 15.80 1.91 -9.87
CA TRP A 139 15.08 2.83 -10.74
C TRP A 139 15.04 4.22 -10.11
N ARG A 140 15.27 5.24 -10.92
CA ARG A 140 15.10 6.63 -10.53
C ARG A 140 13.93 7.23 -11.31
N VAL A 141 12.89 7.61 -10.58
CA VAL A 141 11.60 8.04 -11.14
C VAL A 141 11.40 9.52 -10.86
N ILE A 142 11.19 10.30 -11.92
CA ILE A 142 10.78 11.71 -11.89
C ILE A 142 9.75 11.93 -12.99
N ASP A 143 8.85 12.85 -12.77
CA ASP A 143 8.12 13.50 -13.85
C ASP A 143 8.98 14.69 -14.32
N LYS A 144 9.43 14.66 -15.56
CA LYS A 144 10.36 15.67 -16.11
C LYS A 144 9.78 17.09 -16.11
N ASP A 145 8.47 17.21 -16.19
CA ASP A 145 7.74 18.48 -16.24
C ASP A 145 7.14 18.86 -14.88
N ALA A 146 7.29 18.02 -13.85
CA ALA A 146 6.73 18.28 -12.55
C ALA A 146 7.48 19.38 -11.80
N GLN A 147 6.72 20.34 -11.32
CA GLN A 147 7.21 21.23 -10.28
C GLN A 147 7.39 20.44 -8.97
N PRO A 148 8.34 20.84 -8.10
CA PRO A 148 8.48 20.23 -6.78
C PRO A 148 7.15 20.28 -6.01
N ALA A 149 6.82 19.21 -5.30
CA ALA A 149 5.63 19.22 -4.47
C ALA A 149 5.71 20.31 -3.39
N PRO A 150 4.59 20.99 -3.12
CA PRO A 150 4.54 22.00 -2.07
C PRO A 150 4.77 21.38 -0.68
N ALA A 151 5.02 22.24 0.29
CA ALA A 151 5.05 21.81 1.70
C ALA A 151 3.75 21.10 2.09
N ILE A 152 3.88 19.99 2.78
CA ILE A 152 2.73 19.28 3.33
C ILE A 152 2.26 20.07 4.54
N GLU A 153 1.03 20.58 4.48
CA GLU A 153 0.43 21.21 5.64
C GLU A 153 0.34 20.19 6.81
N LYS A 154 0.90 20.60 7.94
CA LYS A 154 0.76 19.81 9.16
C LYS A 154 -0.72 19.84 9.56
N ILE A 155 -1.31 18.68 9.70
CA ILE A 155 -2.65 18.55 10.26
C ILE A 155 -2.59 19.06 11.70
N SER A 156 -3.20 20.22 11.95
CA SER A 156 -3.33 20.78 13.29
C SER A 156 -4.50 20.10 14.00
N GLY A 157 -4.23 19.45 15.11
CA GLY A 157 -5.24 18.79 15.92
C GLY A 157 -5.11 17.27 15.97
N GLU A 158 -5.93 16.66 16.80
CA GLU A 158 -6.00 15.21 16.91
C GLU A 158 -6.59 14.61 15.64
N ARG A 159 -5.89 13.66 15.05
CA ARG A 159 -6.41 12.89 13.92
C ARG A 159 -7.59 12.06 14.40
N LEU A 160 -8.78 12.48 14.06
CA LEU A 160 -9.96 11.67 14.30
C LEU A 160 -9.92 10.43 13.40
N PRO A 161 -9.95 9.22 13.96
CA PRO A 161 -10.05 8.03 13.14
C PRO A 161 -11.33 8.13 12.30
N PRO A 162 -11.30 7.72 11.02
CA PRO A 162 -12.50 7.66 10.21
C PRO A 162 -13.54 6.81 10.92
N GLN A 163 -14.78 7.22 10.87
CA GLN A 163 -15.86 6.43 11.44
C GLN A 163 -15.81 5.02 10.85
N ARG A 164 -16.06 4.01 11.69
CA ARG A 164 -15.95 2.59 11.34
C ARG A 164 -16.74 2.22 10.07
N GLU A 165 -17.88 2.89 9.86
CA GLU A 165 -18.75 2.71 8.70
C GLU A 165 -18.15 3.25 7.39
N LEU A 166 -17.44 4.39 7.42
CA LEU A 166 -16.76 4.93 6.25
C LEU A 166 -15.59 4.04 5.82
N ARG A 167 -14.82 3.50 6.76
CA ARG A 167 -13.80 2.50 6.48
C ARG A 167 -14.40 1.23 5.90
N SER A 168 -15.52 0.76 6.44
CA SER A 168 -16.22 -0.42 5.94
C SER A 168 -16.74 -0.22 4.52
N GLY A 169 -17.27 0.96 4.19
CA GLY A 169 -17.79 1.26 2.85
C GLY A 169 -16.69 1.35 1.78
N LEU A 170 -15.60 2.08 2.07
CA LEU A 170 -14.46 2.17 1.16
C LEU A 170 -13.75 0.82 1.01
N GLN A 171 -13.59 0.07 2.08
CA GLN A 171 -12.99 -1.25 2.05
C GLN A 171 -13.93 -2.31 1.46
N GLY A 172 -15.26 -2.18 1.62
CA GLY A 172 -16.26 -3.02 0.96
C GLY A 172 -16.18 -2.86 -0.56
N ALA A 173 -16.12 -1.64 -1.07
CA ALA A 173 -16.00 -1.38 -2.51
C ALA A 173 -14.72 -1.97 -3.14
N PHE A 174 -13.64 -2.15 -2.35
CA PHE A 174 -12.35 -2.67 -2.83
C PHE A 174 -12.02 -4.07 -2.31
N GLY A 175 -12.58 -4.48 -1.18
CA GLY A 175 -12.24 -5.73 -0.50
C GLY A 175 -13.12 -6.90 -0.88
N GLU A 176 -14.36 -6.68 -1.27
CA GLU A 176 -15.27 -7.78 -1.66
C GLU A 176 -14.90 -8.39 -3.00
N GLU A 177 -14.33 -7.60 -3.90
CA GLU A 177 -13.79 -8.06 -5.18
C GLU A 177 -12.57 -8.98 -4.98
N TYR A 178 -11.82 -8.80 -3.89
CA TYR A 178 -10.61 -9.55 -3.57
C TYR A 178 -10.79 -10.67 -2.52
N ALA A 179 -11.89 -10.69 -1.80
CA ALA A 179 -12.15 -11.70 -0.78
C ALA A 179 -12.83 -12.97 -1.33
N ARG A 180 -13.21 -12.98 -2.60
CA ARG A 180 -13.91 -14.10 -3.26
C ARG A 180 -13.01 -15.09 -3.99
N GLU A 181 -11.71 -14.88 -4.00
CA GLU A 181 -10.67 -15.79 -4.50
C GLU A 181 -9.87 -16.35 -3.31
#